data_7c5a72987c5b6daba22fed3dae60fc65
#
_entry.id   7c5a72987c5b6daba22fed3dae60fc65
#
_cell.length_a   1.000
_cell.length_b   1.000
_cell.length_c   1.000
_cell.angle_alpha   90.00
_cell.angle_beta   90.00
_cell.angle_gamma   90.00
#
_symmetry.space_group_name_H-M   'P 1'
#
loop_
_entity.id
_entity.type
_entity.pdbx_description
1 polymer ?
#
loop_
_entity_poly.entity_id
_entity_poly.type
_entity_poly.pdbx_seq_one_letter_code
_entity_poly.pdbx_strand_id
1 'polypeptide(L)'
;MQDNLYFHSKEDAQAFLTELTHIYPDNNKISRSQDHGADIKWGLRNADGTGVMAGLTQVGSVMGYYMEDGEKVPMPGKLYYRGINVEDLIHGFVSENRFGFEETAFLLLMGRLPNREELGKF
;
A
#
# COMPACT_ATOMS: atom_id res chain seq x y z
N MET A 1 12.96 -31.74 -1.96
CA MET A 1 12.41 -30.82 -0.96
C MET A 1 13.48 -29.76 -0.75
N GLN A 2 13.31 -28.55 -1.27
CA GLN A 2 14.23 -27.46 -0.95
C GLN A 2 13.98 -27.12 0.51
N ASP A 3 14.99 -27.32 1.36
CA ASP A 3 14.97 -26.87 2.73
C ASP A 3 14.73 -25.35 2.71
N ASN A 4 13.68 -24.90 3.38
CA ASN A 4 13.39 -23.49 3.51
C ASN A 4 14.51 -22.86 4.35
N LEU A 5 15.42 -22.17 3.67
CA LEU A 5 16.63 -21.54 4.26
C LEU A 5 16.33 -20.51 5.36
N TYR A 6 15.08 -20.08 5.49
CA TYR A 6 14.68 -18.98 6.39
C TYR A 6 13.93 -19.45 7.64
N PHE A 7 13.30 -20.62 7.62
CA PHE A 7 12.62 -21.19 8.78
C PHE A 7 13.32 -22.47 9.21
N HIS A 8 13.80 -22.49 10.45
CA HIS A 8 14.50 -23.64 11.02
C HIS A 8 13.53 -24.70 11.59
N SER A 9 12.27 -24.29 11.83
CA SER A 9 11.23 -25.15 12.35
C SER A 9 9.82 -24.66 11.96
N LYS A 10 8.82 -25.50 12.18
CA LYS A 10 7.41 -25.14 12.01
C LYS A 10 6.98 -24.07 13.03
N GLU A 11 7.54 -24.12 14.22
CA GLU A 11 7.33 -23.16 15.30
C GLU A 11 7.88 -21.77 14.92
N ASP A 12 9.04 -21.71 14.27
CA ASP A 12 9.66 -20.48 13.79
C ASP A 12 8.79 -19.81 12.69
N ALA A 13 8.27 -20.59 11.75
CA ALA A 13 7.33 -20.11 10.75
C ALA A 13 6.03 -19.58 11.40
N GLN A 14 5.50 -20.30 12.40
CA GLN A 14 4.29 -19.87 13.11
C GLN A 14 4.53 -18.59 13.93
N ALA A 15 5.70 -18.42 14.52
CA ALA A 15 6.07 -17.20 15.23
C ALA A 15 6.09 -15.98 14.30
N PHE A 16 6.68 -16.13 13.11
CA PHE A 16 6.69 -15.08 12.09
C PHE A 16 5.29 -14.70 11.61
N LEU A 17 4.43 -15.69 11.32
CA LEU A 17 3.03 -15.44 10.95
C LEU A 17 2.27 -14.71 12.07
N THR A 18 2.53 -15.07 13.32
CA THR A 18 1.92 -14.39 14.47
C THR A 18 2.36 -12.93 14.55
N GLU A 19 3.63 -12.64 14.32
CA GLU A 19 4.14 -11.26 14.25
C GLU A 19 3.42 -10.45 13.16
N LEU A 20 3.29 -11.00 11.96
CA LEU A 20 2.57 -10.34 10.85
C LEU A 20 1.10 -10.07 11.19
N THR A 21 0.43 -11.01 11.89
CA THR A 21 -0.97 -10.81 12.31
C THR A 21 -1.16 -9.70 13.34
N HIS A 22 -0.13 -9.34 14.09
CA HIS A 22 -0.16 -8.18 14.99
C HIS A 22 0.06 -6.85 14.23
N ILE A 23 0.95 -6.84 13.24
CA ILE A 23 1.25 -5.63 12.45
C ILE A 23 0.07 -5.26 11.54
N TYR A 24 -0.55 -6.24 10.92
CA TYR A 24 -1.59 -6.04 9.90
C TYR A 24 -2.78 -5.19 10.38
N PRO A 25 -3.43 -5.45 11.54
CA PRO A 25 -4.60 -4.70 11.96
C PRO A 25 -4.30 -3.22 12.22
N ASP A 26 -3.15 -2.90 12.78
CA ASP A 26 -2.80 -1.53 13.15
C ASP A 26 -2.55 -0.65 11.92
N ASN A 27 -1.94 -1.22 10.89
CA ASN A 27 -1.66 -0.52 9.63
C ASN A 27 -2.85 -0.51 8.64
N ASN A 28 -3.94 -1.20 8.95
CA ASN A 28 -5.13 -1.28 8.09
C ASN A 28 -6.39 -0.69 8.70
N LYS A 29 -6.27 0.01 9.84
CA LYS A 29 -7.39 0.74 10.44
C LYS A 29 -7.46 2.15 9.87
N ILE A 30 -8.66 2.55 9.46
CA ILE A 30 -8.99 3.94 9.16
C ILE A 30 -9.74 4.49 10.37
N SER A 31 -9.19 5.50 11.04
CA SER A 31 -9.84 6.14 12.16
C SER A 31 -10.90 7.14 11.68
N ARG A 32 -11.93 7.39 12.50
CA ARG A 32 -12.95 8.40 12.22
C ARG A 32 -12.36 9.81 12.05
N SER A 33 -11.21 10.08 12.65
CA SER A 33 -10.51 11.36 12.49
C SER A 33 -9.93 11.54 11.08
N GLN A 34 -9.74 10.46 10.32
CA GLN A 34 -9.20 10.49 8.95
C GLN A 34 -10.28 10.70 7.89
N ASP A 35 -11.54 10.50 8.22
CA ASP A 35 -12.63 10.72 7.28
C ASP A 35 -12.96 12.21 7.09
N HIS A 36 -12.53 13.07 8.03
CA HIS A 36 -12.75 14.52 7.97
C HIS A 36 -14.20 14.92 7.61
N GLY A 37 -15.18 14.09 7.94
CA GLY A 37 -16.58 14.28 7.56
C GLY A 37 -16.83 14.05 6.06
N ALA A 38 -16.02 13.24 5.41
CA ALA A 38 -16.15 12.93 4.01
C ALA A 38 -17.54 12.33 3.68
N ASP A 39 -18.20 12.90 2.68
CA ASP A 39 -19.48 12.42 2.17
C ASP A 39 -19.23 11.23 1.23
N ILE A 40 -19.16 10.04 1.79
CA ILE A 40 -18.92 8.79 1.05
C ILE A 40 -20.22 8.37 0.37
N LYS A 41 -20.20 8.30 -0.96
CA LYS A 41 -21.38 8.00 -1.78
C LYS A 41 -21.20 6.74 -2.62
N TRP A 42 -22.33 6.08 -2.84
CA TRP A 42 -22.45 5.02 -3.84
C TRP A 42 -22.96 5.64 -5.15
N GLY A 43 -22.14 5.61 -6.18
CA GLY A 43 -22.50 6.18 -7.46
C GLY A 43 -21.31 6.41 -8.37
N LEU A 44 -21.56 6.87 -9.58
CA LEU A 44 -20.52 7.01 -10.59
C LEU A 44 -19.87 8.40 -10.59
N ARG A 45 -20.68 9.47 -10.54
CA ARG A 45 -20.20 10.85 -10.59
C ARG A 45 -21.15 11.81 -9.90
N ASN A 46 -20.62 12.94 -9.46
CA ASN A 46 -21.42 14.10 -9.06
C ASN A 46 -22.04 14.79 -10.30
N ALA A 47 -23.03 15.65 -10.09
CA ALA A 47 -23.71 16.37 -11.18
C ALA A 47 -22.77 17.27 -11.97
N ASP A 48 -21.69 17.76 -11.38
CA ASP A 48 -20.63 18.57 -11.99
C ASP A 48 -19.59 17.75 -12.78
N GLY A 49 -19.78 16.43 -12.89
CA GLY A 49 -18.88 15.50 -13.57
C GLY A 49 -17.65 15.08 -12.75
N THR A 50 -17.48 15.54 -11.50
CA THR A 50 -16.43 15.08 -10.60
C THR A 50 -16.69 13.66 -10.13
N GLY A 51 -15.62 12.93 -9.77
CA GLY A 51 -15.72 11.63 -9.13
C GLY A 51 -16.35 11.73 -7.74
N VAL A 52 -17.12 10.71 -7.37
CA VAL A 52 -17.64 10.57 -6.01
C VAL A 52 -16.61 9.88 -5.13
N MET A 53 -16.60 10.18 -3.84
CA MET A 53 -15.81 9.43 -2.86
C MET A 53 -16.56 8.16 -2.48
N ALA A 54 -16.11 7.02 -2.98
CA ALA A 54 -16.70 5.72 -2.69
C ALA A 54 -16.18 5.09 -1.39
N GLY A 55 -15.04 5.56 -0.88
CA GLY A 55 -14.44 5.08 0.36
C GLY A 55 -13.10 5.74 0.63
N LEU A 56 -12.53 5.45 1.80
CA LEU A 56 -11.20 5.88 2.19
C LEU A 56 -10.27 4.67 2.22
N THR A 57 -9.04 4.87 1.78
CA THR A 57 -7.98 3.86 1.83
C THR A 57 -6.64 4.52 2.12
N GLN A 58 -5.78 3.81 2.85
CA GLN A 58 -4.38 4.16 3.05
C GLN A 58 -3.44 3.29 2.19
N VAL A 59 -4.00 2.36 1.43
CA VAL A 59 -3.21 1.37 0.68
C VAL A 59 -2.62 1.95 -0.59
N GLY A 60 -3.37 2.78 -1.29
CA GLY A 60 -2.87 3.38 -2.52
C GLY A 60 -3.59 4.68 -2.88
N SER A 61 -2.93 5.51 -3.67
CA SER A 61 -3.51 6.71 -4.23
C SER A 61 -3.06 6.93 -5.67
N VAL A 62 -3.98 7.44 -6.49
CA VAL A 62 -3.70 7.83 -7.87
C VAL A 62 -3.96 9.32 -7.99
N MET A 63 -2.99 10.04 -8.53
CA MET A 63 -3.06 11.49 -8.75
C MET A 63 -2.88 11.78 -10.24
N GLY A 64 -3.77 12.55 -10.84
CA GLY A 64 -3.68 12.99 -12.24
C GLY A 64 -3.96 14.49 -12.41
N TYR A 65 -4.29 15.16 -11.32
CA TYR A 65 -4.49 16.61 -11.27
C TYR A 65 -4.31 17.11 -9.83
N TYR A 66 -4.12 18.40 -9.67
CA TYR A 66 -4.22 19.10 -8.38
C TYR A 66 -5.21 20.26 -8.49
N MET A 67 -5.62 20.81 -7.35
CA MET A 67 -6.51 21.98 -7.30
C MET A 67 -5.68 23.24 -7.10
N GLU A 68 -5.90 24.24 -7.93
CA GLU A 68 -5.30 25.56 -7.81
C GLU A 68 -6.40 26.60 -8.00
N ASP A 69 -6.59 27.46 -7.04
CA ASP A 69 -7.65 28.50 -7.03
C ASP A 69 -9.06 27.99 -7.35
N GLY A 70 -9.36 26.75 -6.97
CA GLY A 70 -10.66 26.11 -7.22
C GLY A 70 -10.79 25.44 -8.59
N GLU A 71 -9.76 25.53 -9.44
CA GLU A 71 -9.70 24.87 -10.74
C GLU A 71 -8.85 23.60 -10.72
N LYS A 72 -9.19 22.65 -11.61
CA LYS A 72 -8.41 21.43 -11.78
C LYS A 72 -7.27 21.67 -12.76
N VAL A 73 -6.05 21.55 -12.27
CA VAL A 73 -4.83 21.61 -13.09
C VAL A 73 -4.34 20.19 -13.36
N PRO A 74 -4.27 19.74 -14.61
CA PRO A 74 -3.79 18.41 -14.93
C PRO A 74 -2.29 18.27 -14.62
N MET A 75 -1.89 17.10 -14.17
CA MET A 75 -0.50 16.74 -13.94
C MET A 75 -0.22 15.33 -14.48
N PRO A 76 1.04 14.96 -14.70
CA PRO A 76 1.39 13.58 -15.01
C PRO A 76 0.82 12.62 -13.96
N GLY A 77 0.23 11.50 -14.40
CA GLY A 77 -0.34 10.51 -13.52
C GLY A 77 0.71 9.95 -12.56
N LYS A 78 0.37 9.88 -11.29
CA LYS A 78 1.22 9.28 -10.25
C LYS A 78 0.44 8.25 -9.47
N LEU A 79 1.08 7.12 -9.21
CA LEU A 79 0.56 6.05 -8.38
C LEU A 79 1.46 5.88 -7.16
N TYR A 80 0.84 5.83 -5.99
CA TYR A 80 1.53 5.60 -4.72
C TYR A 80 0.97 4.35 -4.05
N TYR A 81 1.86 3.53 -3.52
CA TYR A 81 1.53 2.42 -2.62
C TYR A 81 2.05 2.73 -1.22
N ARG A 82 1.15 2.84 -0.25
CA ARG A 82 1.49 3.19 1.15
C ARG A 82 2.37 4.45 1.26
N GLY A 83 2.13 5.44 0.39
CA GLY A 83 2.88 6.69 0.34
C GLY A 83 4.19 6.64 -0.45
N ILE A 84 4.59 5.48 -0.97
CA ILE A 84 5.77 5.32 -1.83
C ILE A 84 5.34 5.41 -3.30
N ASN A 85 6.02 6.25 -4.08
CA ASN A 85 5.81 6.31 -5.52
C ASN A 85 6.19 4.96 -6.15
N VAL A 86 5.31 4.41 -6.99
CA VAL A 86 5.52 3.11 -7.65
C VAL A 86 6.78 3.10 -8.52
N GLU A 87 7.12 4.22 -9.16
CA GLU A 87 8.36 4.33 -9.95
C GLU A 87 9.60 4.15 -9.07
N ASP A 88 9.63 4.79 -7.88
CA ASP A 88 10.73 4.66 -6.92
C ASP A 88 10.82 3.24 -6.37
N LEU A 89 9.66 2.63 -6.08
CA LEU A 89 9.58 1.23 -5.63
C LEU A 89 10.15 0.28 -6.68
N ILE A 90 9.76 0.43 -7.94
CA ILE A 90 10.25 -0.38 -9.07
C ILE A 90 11.75 -0.17 -9.24
N HIS A 91 12.21 1.08 -9.25
CA HIS A 91 13.62 1.39 -9.39
C HIS A 91 14.46 0.75 -8.27
N GLY A 92 13.94 0.72 -7.05
CA GLY A 92 14.60 0.10 -5.90
C GLY A 92 14.92 -1.37 -6.15
N PHE A 93 13.93 -2.21 -6.45
CA PHE A 93 14.19 -3.64 -6.63
C PHE A 93 14.87 -3.98 -7.97
N VAL A 94 14.62 -3.20 -9.04
CA VAL A 94 15.29 -3.40 -10.33
C VAL A 94 16.79 -3.08 -10.25
N SER A 95 17.16 -1.99 -9.56
CA SER A 95 18.56 -1.61 -9.39
C SER A 95 19.39 -2.65 -8.64
N GLU A 96 18.74 -3.45 -7.79
CA GLU A 96 19.35 -4.55 -7.05
C GLU A 96 19.18 -5.92 -7.74
N ASN A 97 18.63 -5.93 -8.95
CA ASN A 97 18.33 -7.15 -9.73
C ASN A 97 17.47 -8.16 -8.97
N ARG A 98 16.44 -7.64 -8.24
CA ARG A 98 15.50 -8.43 -7.46
C ARG A 98 14.14 -8.47 -8.12
N PHE A 99 13.34 -9.51 -7.84
CA PHE A 99 11.91 -9.54 -8.13
C PHE A 99 11.18 -8.71 -7.07
N GLY A 100 10.26 -7.85 -7.51
CA GLY A 100 9.56 -6.92 -6.62
C GLY A 100 8.19 -7.39 -6.16
N PHE A 101 7.75 -8.62 -6.48
CA PHE A 101 6.40 -9.08 -6.17
C PHE A 101 6.16 -9.21 -4.66
N GLU A 102 7.01 -9.96 -3.98
CA GLU A 102 6.89 -10.21 -2.53
C GLU A 102 7.07 -8.93 -1.74
N GLU A 103 8.04 -8.09 -2.11
CA GLU A 103 8.29 -6.80 -1.48
C GLU A 103 7.08 -5.86 -1.61
N THR A 104 6.46 -5.82 -2.79
CA THR A 104 5.26 -5.02 -3.04
C THR A 104 4.05 -5.58 -2.27
N ALA A 105 3.87 -6.90 -2.26
CA ALA A 105 2.82 -7.55 -1.50
C ALA A 105 2.95 -7.27 0.01
N PHE A 106 4.16 -7.37 0.54
CA PHE A 106 4.44 -7.03 1.94
C PHE A 106 4.11 -5.56 2.25
N LEU A 107 4.57 -4.63 1.40
CA LEU A 107 4.26 -3.21 1.55
C LEU A 107 2.76 -2.94 1.60
N LEU A 108 2.00 -3.50 0.67
CA LEU A 108 0.55 -3.30 0.60
C LEU A 108 -0.18 -3.85 1.83
N LEU A 109 0.23 -5.02 2.31
CA LEU A 109 -0.40 -5.69 3.45
C LEU A 109 0.04 -5.09 4.79
N MET A 110 1.34 -4.88 4.98
CA MET A 110 1.92 -4.50 6.27
C MET A 110 2.08 -2.97 6.45
N GLY A 111 1.92 -2.19 5.37
CA GLY A 111 2.00 -0.72 5.40
C GLY A 111 3.42 -0.16 5.45
N ARG A 112 4.44 -0.99 5.30
CA ARG A 112 5.86 -0.62 5.25
C ARG A 112 6.64 -1.60 4.38
N LEU A 113 7.83 -1.21 3.96
CA LEU A 113 8.76 -2.13 3.29
C LEU A 113 9.31 -3.18 4.26
N PRO A 114 9.54 -4.41 3.80
CA PRO A 114 10.21 -5.45 4.57
C PRO A 114 11.70 -5.13 4.71
N ASN A 115 12.31 -5.56 5.79
CA ASN A 115 13.75 -5.71 5.82
C ASN A 115 14.18 -6.99 5.08
N ARG A 116 15.49 -7.20 4.93
CA ARG A 116 16.03 -8.33 4.14
C ARG A 116 15.63 -9.70 4.70
N GLU A 117 15.58 -9.83 6.01
CA GLU A 117 15.22 -11.07 6.68
C GLU A 117 13.71 -11.36 6.51
N GLU A 118 12.87 -10.35 6.71
CA GLU A 118 11.43 -10.44 6.51
C GLU A 118 11.08 -10.81 5.07
N LEU A 119 11.74 -10.16 4.10
CA LEU A 119 11.53 -10.45 2.68
C LEU A 119 11.90 -11.90 2.33
N GLY A 120 12.93 -12.44 2.95
CA GLY A 120 13.33 -13.82 2.73
C GLY A 120 12.37 -14.84 3.35
N LYS A 121 11.69 -14.48 4.44
CA LYS A 121 10.71 -15.33 5.14
C LYS A 121 9.31 -15.23 4.52
N PHE A 122 8.96 -14.09 3.97
CA PHE A 122 7.65 -13.80 3.38
C PHE A 122 7.46 -14.48 2.04
#